data_4b9025a24d89475cc9ded119a1e6d15e
#
_entry.id   4b9025a24d89475cc9ded119a1e6d15e
#
_cell.length_a   1.000
_cell.length_b   1.000
_cell.length_c   1.000
_cell.angle_alpha   90.00
_cell.angle_beta   90.00
_cell.angle_gamma   90.00
#
_symmetry.space_group_name_H-M   'P 1'
#
loop_
_entity.id
_entity.type
_entity.pdbx_description
1 polymer ?
#
loop_
_entity_poly.entity_id
_entity_poly.type
_entity_poly.pdbx_seq_one_letter_code
_entity_poly.pdbx_strand_id
1 'polypeptide(L)'
;MNHMCPTPTEIGLPSLDARQIESLAEDCEDEITKFILGKIPKKSVAEISVSCILEFDEELDVDIQIDLEQSYDTGDHLDEILDAATRYGTEWLEKRLKELKAT
;
A
#
# COMPACT_ATOMS: atom_id res chain seq x y z
N MET A 1 10.30 -24.36 22.14
CA MET A 1 10.02 -23.56 22.17
C MET A 1 9.76 -22.92 21.87
N ASN A 2 9.79 -23.16 21.94
CA ASN A 2 9.46 -22.35 21.74
C ASN A 2 9.44 -21.60 21.41
N HIS A 3 9.50 -21.71 21.35
CA HIS A 3 9.42 -20.83 21.07
C HIS A 3 9.49 -20.06 20.83
N MET A 4 9.58 -20.27 20.79
CA MET A 4 9.61 -19.25 20.81
C MET A 4 9.95 -18.43 20.29
N CYS A 5 9.77 -18.13 20.47
CA CYS A 5 10.32 -17.37 19.45
C CYS A 5 10.32 -15.86 19.69
N PRO A 6 11.41 -15.14 19.40
CA PRO A 6 11.42 -13.69 19.58
C PRO A 6 10.40 -13.02 18.69
N THR A 7 9.77 -11.99 19.19
CA THR A 7 8.74 -11.29 18.47
C THR A 7 9.29 -10.06 17.75
N PRO A 8 8.72 -9.70 16.60
CA PRO A 8 9.14 -8.51 15.86
C PRO A 8 9.02 -7.21 16.64
N THR A 9 8.16 -7.19 17.65
CA THR A 9 7.99 -5.99 18.47
C THR A 9 9.28 -5.54 19.14
N GLU A 10 10.17 -6.45 19.37
CA GLU A 10 11.43 -6.13 20.01
C GLU A 10 12.33 -5.24 19.16
N ILE A 11 12.06 -5.19 17.88
CA ILE A 11 12.83 -4.34 16.96
C ILE A 11 12.05 -3.12 16.51
N GLY A 12 11.00 -2.78 17.23
CA GLY A 12 10.27 -1.55 17.00
C GLY A 12 9.11 -1.62 16.05
N LEU A 13 8.87 -2.77 15.44
CA LEU A 13 7.71 -2.95 14.59
C LEU A 13 6.52 -3.39 15.43
N PRO A 14 5.30 -3.02 15.01
CA PRO A 14 4.13 -3.48 15.73
C PRO A 14 3.97 -4.99 15.56
N SER A 15 3.34 -5.61 16.54
CA SER A 15 3.04 -7.03 16.47
C SER A 15 1.76 -7.21 15.66
N LEU A 16 1.91 -7.75 14.47
CA LEU A 16 0.78 -7.93 13.56
C LEU A 16 0.65 -9.40 13.19
N ASP A 17 -0.59 -9.89 13.17
CA ASP A 17 -0.84 -11.23 12.66
C ASP A 17 -1.10 -11.17 11.16
N ALA A 18 -1.22 -12.33 10.53
CA ALA A 18 -1.42 -12.40 9.08
C ALA A 18 -2.67 -11.67 8.61
N ARG A 19 -3.72 -11.71 9.43
CA ARG A 19 -4.98 -11.06 9.11
C ARG A 19 -4.85 -9.55 9.11
N GLN A 20 -4.11 -9.01 10.07
CA GLN A 20 -3.88 -7.57 10.16
C GLN A 20 -3.03 -7.09 8.99
N ILE A 21 -2.03 -7.87 8.61
CA ILE A 21 -1.17 -7.55 7.47
C ILE A 21 -1.99 -7.52 6.19
N GLU A 22 -2.84 -8.52 6.02
CA GLU A 22 -3.72 -8.61 4.85
C GLU A 22 -4.69 -7.43 4.79
N SER A 23 -5.26 -7.07 5.93
CA SER A 23 -6.17 -5.93 6.02
C SER A 23 -5.47 -4.63 5.69
N LEU A 24 -4.24 -4.44 6.16
CA LEU A 24 -3.45 -3.26 5.83
C LEU A 24 -3.17 -3.18 4.34
N ALA A 25 -2.84 -4.32 3.74
CA ALA A 25 -2.57 -4.35 2.30
C ALA A 25 -3.81 -3.97 1.50
N GLU A 26 -4.96 -4.51 1.87
CA GLU A 26 -6.22 -4.19 1.20
C GLU A 26 -6.59 -2.72 1.34
N ASP A 27 -6.44 -2.17 2.54
CA ASP A 27 -6.74 -0.76 2.78
C ASP A 27 -5.79 0.14 2.00
N CYS A 28 -4.53 -0.24 1.91
CA CYS A 28 -3.54 0.51 1.14
C CYS A 28 -3.91 0.50 -0.35
N GLU A 29 -4.31 -0.64 -0.88
CA GLU A 29 -4.74 -0.76 -2.26
C GLU A 29 -5.93 0.15 -2.55
N ASP A 30 -6.89 0.18 -1.64
CA ASP A 30 -8.05 1.06 -1.77
C ASP A 30 -7.66 2.53 -1.77
N GLU A 31 -6.77 2.92 -0.86
CA GLU A 31 -6.33 4.30 -0.76
C GLU A 31 -5.59 4.75 -2.02
N ILE A 32 -4.74 3.88 -2.54
CA ILE A 32 -4.01 4.18 -3.78
C ILE A 32 -4.97 4.32 -4.95
N THR A 33 -5.94 3.42 -5.03
CA THR A 33 -6.97 3.46 -6.09
C THR A 33 -7.73 4.77 -6.04
N LYS A 34 -8.16 5.19 -4.85
CA LYS A 34 -8.88 6.45 -4.67
C LYS A 34 -8.02 7.64 -5.08
N PHE A 35 -6.75 7.60 -4.74
CA PHE A 35 -5.81 8.66 -5.10
C PHE A 35 -5.75 8.81 -6.63
N ILE A 36 -5.58 7.70 -7.33
CA ILE A 36 -5.47 7.72 -8.80
C ILE A 36 -6.77 8.20 -9.42
N LEU A 37 -7.90 7.68 -8.97
CA LEU A 37 -9.20 8.05 -9.52
C LEU A 37 -9.59 9.48 -9.19
N GLY A 38 -8.91 10.10 -8.23
CA GLY A 38 -9.07 11.52 -7.94
C GLY A 38 -8.24 12.42 -8.85
N LYS A 39 -7.28 11.83 -9.57
CA LYS A 39 -6.38 12.59 -10.45
C LYS A 39 -6.76 12.49 -11.92
N ILE A 40 -7.47 11.45 -12.31
CA ILE A 40 -7.89 11.26 -13.68
C ILE A 40 -9.40 10.96 -13.72
N PRO A 41 -10.07 11.24 -14.85
CA PRO A 41 -11.50 10.94 -14.96
C PRO A 41 -11.76 9.45 -14.92
N LYS A 42 -12.69 9.02 -14.10
CA LYS A 42 -13.08 7.62 -14.02
C LYS A 42 -13.48 7.04 -15.37
N LYS A 43 -14.13 7.87 -16.20
CA LYS A 43 -14.60 7.44 -17.53
C LYS A 43 -13.44 7.06 -18.44
N SER A 44 -12.25 7.59 -18.19
CA SER A 44 -11.09 7.29 -19.02
C SER A 44 -10.43 5.97 -18.64
N VAL A 45 -10.79 5.39 -17.50
CA VAL A 45 -10.16 4.18 -17.01
C VAL A 45 -10.82 2.94 -17.58
N ALA A 46 -10.09 2.20 -18.39
CA ALA A 46 -10.54 0.91 -18.90
C ALA A 46 -10.26 -0.18 -17.86
N GLU A 47 -9.11 -0.11 -17.22
CA GLU A 47 -8.73 -1.09 -16.23
C GLU A 47 -7.77 -0.46 -15.22
N ILE A 48 -7.96 -0.79 -13.96
CA ILE A 48 -7.04 -0.39 -12.91
C ILE A 48 -6.86 -1.56 -11.95
N SER A 49 -5.61 -1.86 -11.63
CA SER A 49 -5.28 -2.90 -10.68
C SER A 49 -4.17 -2.39 -9.78
N VAL A 50 -4.39 -2.45 -8.48
CA VAL A 50 -3.39 -2.05 -7.49
C VAL A 50 -3.12 -3.24 -6.60
N SER A 51 -1.86 -3.60 -6.47
CA SER A 51 -1.43 -4.71 -5.64
C SER A 51 -0.43 -4.21 -4.62
N CYS A 52 -0.67 -4.53 -3.36
CA CYS A 52 0.23 -4.18 -2.28
C CYS A 52 0.63 -5.44 -1.55
N ILE A 53 1.91 -5.72 -1.52
CA ILE A 53 2.45 -6.89 -0.85
C ILE A 53 3.31 -6.42 0.31
N LEU A 54 2.96 -6.89 1.50
CA LEU A 54 3.67 -6.54 2.71
C LEU A 54 4.37 -7.78 3.25
N GLU A 55 5.65 -7.66 3.50
CA GLU A 55 6.43 -8.74 4.10
C GLU A 55 7.10 -8.23 5.36
N PHE A 56 6.86 -8.93 6.46
CA PHE A 56 7.51 -8.64 7.73
C PHE A 56 8.55 -9.70 7.99
N ASP A 57 9.80 -9.29 7.98
CA ASP A 57 10.91 -10.13 8.35
C ASP A 57 11.66 -9.38 9.45
N GLU A 58 12.90 -9.00 9.23
CA GLU A 58 13.61 -8.15 10.18
C GLU A 58 13.11 -6.72 10.08
N GLU A 59 12.63 -6.36 8.91
CA GLU A 59 12.03 -5.05 8.69
C GLU A 59 10.84 -5.22 7.76
N LEU A 60 10.07 -4.17 7.58
CA LEU A 60 8.91 -4.18 6.71
C LEU A 60 9.33 -3.90 5.27
N ASP A 61 9.03 -4.83 4.38
CA ASP A 61 9.18 -4.64 2.95
C ASP A 61 7.82 -4.40 2.33
N VAL A 62 7.73 -3.36 1.52
CA VAL A 62 6.49 -2.97 0.84
C VAL A 62 6.73 -3.02 -0.65
N ASP A 63 5.91 -3.78 -1.36
CA ASP A 63 5.95 -3.83 -2.82
C ASP A 63 4.59 -3.42 -3.34
N ILE A 64 4.55 -2.31 -4.08
CA ILE A 64 3.32 -1.77 -4.65
C ILE A 64 3.41 -1.84 -6.16
N GLN A 65 2.44 -2.50 -6.78
CA GLN A 65 2.35 -2.62 -8.23
C GLN A 65 1.03 -2.03 -8.69
N ILE A 66 1.09 -1.17 -9.69
CA ILE A 66 -0.09 -0.51 -10.23
C ILE A 66 -0.14 -0.72 -11.72
N ASP A 67 -1.25 -1.27 -12.19
CA ASP A 67 -1.54 -1.41 -13.61
C ASP A 67 -2.72 -0.52 -13.93
N LEU A 68 -2.53 0.40 -14.87
CA LEU A 68 -3.58 1.33 -15.26
C LEU A 68 -3.65 1.41 -16.78
N GLU A 69 -4.86 1.20 -17.30
CA GLU A 69 -5.12 1.31 -18.71
C GLU A 69 -6.25 2.29 -18.93
N GLN A 70 -6.04 3.22 -19.84
CA GLN A 70 -7.06 4.21 -20.20
C GLN A 70 -7.73 3.86 -21.53
N SER A 71 -9.02 4.12 -21.60
CA SER A 71 -9.80 3.95 -22.85
C SER A 71 -9.46 5.04 -23.84
N TYR A 72 -9.06 6.21 -23.35
CA TYR A 72 -8.68 7.34 -24.19
C TYR A 72 -7.69 8.21 -23.42
N ASP A 73 -6.89 8.95 -24.18
CA ASP A 73 -5.90 9.84 -23.62
C ASP A 73 -6.55 11.10 -23.04
N THR A 74 -6.25 11.40 -21.80
CA THR A 74 -6.78 12.59 -21.11
C THR A 74 -5.76 13.72 -21.05
N GLY A 75 -4.54 13.49 -21.58
CA GLY A 75 -3.48 14.48 -21.51
C GLY A 75 -2.77 14.51 -20.17
N ASP A 76 -3.12 13.62 -19.24
CA ASP A 76 -2.49 13.54 -17.95
C ASP A 76 -1.14 12.83 -18.05
N HIS A 77 -0.23 13.19 -17.15
CA HIS A 77 1.08 12.55 -17.07
C HIS A 77 0.96 11.33 -16.17
N LEU A 78 0.60 10.19 -16.75
CA LEU A 78 0.33 8.97 -15.99
C LEU A 78 1.52 8.51 -15.17
N ASP A 79 2.73 8.59 -15.74
CA ASP A 79 3.92 8.15 -15.01
C ASP A 79 4.10 8.93 -13.71
N GLU A 80 3.86 10.23 -13.76
CA GLU A 80 3.96 11.07 -12.57
C GLU A 80 2.86 10.75 -11.57
N ILE A 81 1.65 10.48 -12.06
CA ILE A 81 0.52 10.15 -11.21
C ILE A 81 0.76 8.81 -10.50
N LEU A 82 1.24 7.81 -11.24
CA LEU A 82 1.52 6.49 -10.66
C LEU A 82 2.66 6.56 -9.65
N ASP A 83 3.67 7.37 -9.93
CA ASP A 83 4.78 7.60 -9.01
C ASP A 83 4.29 8.24 -7.72
N ALA A 84 3.47 9.27 -7.85
CA ALA A 84 2.88 9.94 -6.70
C ALA A 84 1.96 9.01 -5.91
N ALA A 85 1.22 8.17 -6.60
CA ALA A 85 0.33 7.20 -5.98
C ALA A 85 1.10 6.17 -5.15
N THR A 86 2.21 5.68 -5.69
CA THR A 86 3.07 4.74 -4.98
C THR A 86 3.63 5.37 -3.72
N ARG A 87 4.09 6.61 -3.83
CA ARG A 87 4.62 7.35 -2.69
C ARG A 87 3.54 7.59 -1.64
N TYR A 88 2.35 7.96 -2.09
CA TYR A 88 1.20 8.16 -1.21
C TYR A 88 0.89 6.89 -0.42
N GLY A 89 0.86 5.75 -1.10
CA GLY A 89 0.60 4.47 -0.45
C GLY A 89 1.63 4.11 0.59
N THR A 90 2.91 4.33 0.27
CA THR A 90 3.99 4.05 1.19
C THR A 90 3.89 4.91 2.44
N GLU A 91 3.63 6.21 2.25
CA GLU A 91 3.48 7.14 3.36
C GLU A 91 2.27 6.80 4.22
N TRP A 92 1.18 6.40 3.58
CA TRP A 92 -0.02 5.98 4.28
C TRP A 92 0.26 4.78 5.19
N LEU A 93 0.99 3.80 4.65
CA LEU A 93 1.37 2.61 5.42
C LEU A 93 2.25 2.96 6.61
N GLU A 94 3.23 3.81 6.40
CA GLU A 94 4.12 4.24 7.47
C GLU A 94 3.33 4.92 8.59
N LYS A 95 2.38 5.75 8.22
CA LYS A 95 1.55 6.45 9.19
C LYS A 95 0.68 5.48 9.97
N ARG A 96 0.06 4.52 9.28
CA ARG A 96 -0.78 3.52 9.93
C ARG A 96 0.01 2.65 10.89
N LEU A 97 1.22 2.27 10.49
CA LEU A 97 2.07 1.44 11.34
C LEU A 97 2.50 2.20 12.59
N LYS A 98 2.77 3.48 12.47
CA LYS A 98 3.09 4.32 13.62
C LYS A 98 1.91 4.40 14.59
N GLU A 99 0.70 4.54 14.06
CA GLU A 99 -0.51 4.57 14.86
C GLU A 99 -0.71 3.27 15.62
N LEU A 100 -0.50 2.14 14.95
CA LEU A 100 -0.62 0.84 15.58
C LEU A 100 0.44 0.61 16.64
N LYS A 101 1.64 1.10 16.39
CA LYS A 101 2.74 0.99 17.34
C LYS A 101 2.47 1.83 18.58
N ALA A 102 1.80 2.96 18.42
CA ALA A 102 1.52 3.87 19.53
C ALA A 102 0.46 3.32 20.48
N THR A 103 -0.32 2.36 20.04
CA THR A 103 -1.33 1.74 20.90
C THR A 103 -0.80 0.46 21.52
#